data_85347f27b65fe76dff519716a9470af5
#
_entry.id   85347f27b65fe76dff519716a9470af5
#
_cell.length_a   1.000
_cell.length_b   1.000
_cell.length_c   1.000
_cell.angle_alpha   90.00
_cell.angle_beta   90.00
_cell.angle_gamma   90.00
#
_symmetry.space_group_name_H-M   'P 1'
#
loop_
_entity.id
_entity.type
_entity.pdbx_description
1 polymer ?
#
loop_
_entity_poly.entity_id
_entity_poly.type
_entity_poly.pdbx_seq_one_letter_code
_entity_poly.pdbx_strand_id
1 'polypeptide(L)'
;FVPVNLREYDDIYVFCDSDPIGYYLSTHKIYYHAIEDGLDCIRYYDTARFDNRGNFKLKACLAGLGLIFIQNGYSKYCIDMEVNNISVLEYPCKKYIEVPRAGLTEKLSGEDKEILTDIFIENKDAILNRIQSDVPTLLVLTEPLCDLETRERIFRDIISEYGEIDNKKAVVIMKPHPRDVLQYGALFPQAVVLDSKFPMEIMN
;
A
#
# COMPACT_ATOMS: atom_id res chain seq x y z
N PHE A 1 -3.43 27.26 0.27
CA PHE A 1 -2.58 26.42 1.12
C PHE A 1 -2.66 26.99 2.54
N VAL A 2 -3.25 26.27 3.46
CA VAL A 2 -3.18 26.63 4.89
C VAL A 2 -1.89 26.01 5.43
N PRO A 3 -0.92 26.78 5.88
CA PRO A 3 0.28 26.21 6.47
C PRO A 3 -0.07 25.48 7.77
N VAL A 4 0.21 24.19 7.83
CA VAL A 4 0.02 23.38 9.03
C VAL A 4 1.27 23.49 9.89
N ASN A 5 1.11 23.94 11.13
CA ASN A 5 2.19 23.93 12.11
C ASN A 5 2.22 22.57 12.82
N LEU A 6 3.09 21.69 12.36
CA LEU A 6 3.20 20.32 12.90
C LEU A 6 3.56 20.26 14.39
N ARG A 7 4.10 21.36 14.98
CA ARG A 7 4.45 21.41 16.41
C ARG A 7 3.26 21.62 17.35
N GLU A 8 2.07 21.85 16.78
CA GLU A 8 0.81 21.99 17.53
C GLU A 8 0.12 20.65 17.78
N TYR A 9 0.66 19.56 17.27
CA TYR A 9 0.13 18.21 17.44
C TYR A 9 0.96 17.44 18.45
N ASP A 10 0.31 16.71 19.31
CA ASP A 10 0.93 15.85 20.33
C ASP A 10 1.57 14.63 19.68
N ASP A 11 0.86 14.02 18.72
CA ASP A 11 1.32 12.86 17.98
C ASP A 11 1.23 13.09 16.46
N ILE A 12 2.28 12.70 15.75
CA ILE A 12 2.37 12.77 14.29
C ILE A 12 2.65 11.39 13.76
N TYR A 13 1.76 10.87 12.93
CA TYR A 13 1.92 9.60 12.24
C TYR A 13 2.17 9.82 10.76
N VAL A 14 3.18 9.15 10.20
CA VAL A 14 3.51 9.25 8.79
C VAL A 14 3.65 7.86 8.17
N PHE A 15 3.04 7.66 7.01
CA PHE A 15 3.28 6.45 6.23
C PHE A 15 4.65 6.55 5.58
N CYS A 16 5.51 5.59 5.88
CA CYS A 16 6.88 5.50 5.40
C CYS A 16 7.61 6.85 5.52
N ASP A 17 8.44 7.02 6.54
CA ASP A 17 9.20 8.25 6.79
C ASP A 17 10.29 8.52 5.75
N SER A 18 9.97 8.28 4.46
CA SER A 18 10.85 8.57 3.33
C SER A 18 10.87 10.06 3.00
N ASP A 19 11.80 10.47 2.14
CA ASP A 19 11.85 11.82 1.60
C ASP A 19 10.55 12.17 0.82
N PRO A 20 10.03 13.40 0.92
CA PRO A 20 10.62 14.54 1.66
C PRO A 20 10.18 14.65 3.12
N ILE A 21 9.11 13.93 3.55
CA ILE A 21 8.48 14.18 4.85
C ILE A 21 9.38 13.78 6.02
N GLY A 22 9.97 12.59 6.00
CA GLY A 22 10.85 12.12 7.07
C GLY A 22 12.09 13.00 7.21
N TYR A 23 12.66 13.44 6.09
CA TYR A 23 13.78 14.39 6.08
C TYR A 23 13.38 15.72 6.71
N TYR A 24 12.20 16.25 6.34
CA TYR A 24 11.66 17.49 6.93
C TYR A 24 11.51 17.37 8.46
N LEU A 25 10.83 16.34 8.92
CA LEU A 25 10.59 16.11 10.35
C LEU A 25 11.91 15.99 11.13
N SER A 26 12.85 15.20 10.58
CA SER A 26 14.17 15.00 11.20
C SER A 26 14.98 16.30 11.27
N THR A 27 15.07 17.06 10.19
CA THR A 27 15.83 18.33 10.16
C THR A 27 15.23 19.40 11.04
N HIS A 28 13.90 19.42 11.21
CA HIS A 28 13.20 20.34 12.11
C HIS A 28 13.09 19.84 13.54
N LYS A 29 13.66 18.67 13.85
CA LYS A 29 13.66 18.04 15.17
C LYS A 29 12.23 17.85 15.73
N ILE A 30 11.33 17.39 14.87
CA ILE A 30 9.96 17.08 15.20
C ILE A 30 9.87 15.56 15.41
N TYR A 31 9.34 15.15 16.57
CA TYR A 31 9.14 13.72 16.85
C TYR A 31 7.91 13.20 16.13
N TYR A 32 7.97 11.95 15.67
CA TYR A 32 6.91 11.31 14.90
C TYR A 32 6.93 9.80 15.07
N HIS A 33 5.80 9.18 14.76
CA HIS A 33 5.63 7.75 14.59
C HIS A 33 5.59 7.43 13.09
N ALA A 34 6.20 6.33 12.69
CA ALA A 34 6.14 5.88 11.31
C ALA A 34 5.27 4.62 11.19
N ILE A 35 4.65 4.46 10.03
CA ILE A 35 3.86 3.28 9.68
C ILE A 35 4.39 2.74 8.34
N GLU A 36 4.55 1.43 8.25
CA GLU A 36 4.92 0.77 7.00
C GLU A 36 3.88 1.00 5.91
N ASP A 37 4.32 1.50 4.75
CA ASP A 37 3.50 1.70 3.54
C ASP A 37 3.62 0.53 2.55
N GLY A 38 3.85 -0.65 3.04
CA GLY A 38 4.05 -1.86 2.25
C GLY A 38 5.44 -2.44 2.39
N LEU A 39 5.55 -3.73 2.12
CA LEU A 39 6.74 -4.51 2.40
C LEU A 39 7.99 -3.99 1.66
N ASP A 40 7.82 -3.47 0.45
CA ASP A 40 8.92 -2.98 -0.36
C ASP A 40 9.57 -1.71 0.19
N CYS A 41 8.86 -0.92 1.00
CA CYS A 41 9.43 0.29 1.57
C CYS A 41 10.51 -0.01 2.62
N ILE A 42 10.49 -1.20 3.23
CA ILE A 42 11.43 -1.61 4.29
C ILE A 42 12.26 -2.85 3.94
N ARG A 43 11.70 -3.80 3.18
CA ARG A 43 12.37 -5.07 2.87
C ARG A 43 13.61 -4.91 1.99
N TYR A 44 13.53 -4.04 0.99
CA TYR A 44 14.63 -3.78 0.05
C TYR A 44 15.37 -2.48 0.34
N TYR A 45 15.20 -1.98 1.52
CA TYR A 45 15.66 -0.69 1.95
C TYR A 45 17.15 -0.44 1.69
N ASP A 46 17.99 -1.35 2.10
CA ASP A 46 19.44 -1.25 1.98
C ASP A 46 19.95 -1.60 0.57
N THR A 47 19.28 -2.48 -0.14
CA THR A 47 19.64 -2.91 -1.50
C THR A 47 19.11 -1.99 -2.57
N ALA A 48 17.89 -1.46 -2.39
CA ALA A 48 17.24 -0.58 -3.34
C ALA A 48 17.77 0.87 -3.26
N ARG A 49 18.24 1.31 -2.09
CA ARG A 49 18.68 2.69 -1.87
C ARG A 49 20.18 2.82 -1.86
N PHE A 50 20.66 3.61 -2.81
CA PHE A 50 22.10 3.85 -2.98
C PHE A 50 22.76 4.49 -1.76
N ASP A 51 22.07 5.44 -1.12
CA ASP A 51 22.55 6.18 0.06
C ASP A 51 22.75 5.30 1.31
N ASN A 52 22.11 4.12 1.34
CA ASN A 52 22.20 3.20 2.48
C ASN A 52 23.17 2.02 2.25
N ARG A 53 23.70 1.91 1.04
CA ARG A 53 24.70 0.87 0.73
C ARG A 53 26.01 1.14 1.44
N GLY A 54 26.64 0.07 1.93
CA GLY A 54 27.92 0.11 2.62
C GLY A 54 27.89 0.82 3.97
N ASN A 55 28.56 0.26 4.94
CA ASN A 55 28.67 0.78 6.31
C ASN A 55 27.31 1.11 6.98
N PHE A 56 26.26 0.36 6.62
CA PHE A 56 24.88 0.63 7.10
C PHE A 56 24.81 0.76 8.63
N LYS A 57 25.48 -0.13 9.38
CA LYS A 57 25.49 -0.09 10.85
C LYS A 57 26.04 1.22 11.40
N LEU A 58 27.10 1.76 10.77
CA LEU A 58 27.68 3.04 11.15
C LEU A 58 26.71 4.18 10.85
N LYS A 59 26.12 4.18 9.65
CA LYS A 59 25.13 5.20 9.25
C LYS A 59 23.91 5.15 10.17
N ALA A 60 23.39 3.97 10.50
CA ALA A 60 22.29 3.82 11.44
C ALA A 60 22.61 4.38 12.83
N CYS A 61 23.83 4.17 13.31
CA CYS A 61 24.30 4.78 14.56
C CYS A 61 24.31 6.32 14.46
N LEU A 62 24.86 6.88 13.38
CA LEU A 62 24.88 8.33 13.15
C LEU A 62 23.46 8.92 13.04
N ALA A 63 22.52 8.20 12.41
CA ALA A 63 21.13 8.60 12.33
C ALA A 63 20.45 8.60 13.70
N GLY A 64 20.71 7.58 14.52
CA GLY A 64 20.24 7.50 15.91
C GLY A 64 20.78 8.62 16.81
N LEU A 65 21.94 9.17 16.47
CA LEU A 65 22.51 10.36 17.13
C LEU A 65 21.92 11.67 16.58
N GLY A 66 21.22 11.62 15.47
CA GLY A 66 20.64 12.79 14.79
C GLY A 66 21.64 13.59 13.96
N LEU A 67 22.75 12.97 13.57
CA LEU A 67 23.78 13.61 12.73
C LEU A 67 23.47 13.49 11.24
N ILE A 68 22.76 12.44 10.84
CA ILE A 68 22.27 12.24 9.48
C ILE A 68 20.82 11.75 9.53
N PHE A 69 20.10 11.86 8.41
CA PHE A 69 18.80 11.25 8.25
C PHE A 69 18.94 9.90 7.54
N ILE A 70 18.31 8.87 8.09
CA ILE A 70 18.00 7.61 7.43
C ILE A 70 16.53 7.31 7.72
N GLN A 71 15.78 6.99 6.69
CA GLN A 71 14.36 6.65 6.76
C GLN A 71 14.10 5.30 7.45
N ASN A 72 12.84 4.90 7.50
CA ASN A 72 12.37 3.61 8.02
C ASN A 72 12.74 3.40 9.50
N GLY A 73 12.40 4.40 10.31
CA GLY A 73 12.53 4.31 11.75
C GLY A 73 13.93 4.59 12.31
N TYR A 74 14.96 4.71 11.49
CA TYR A 74 16.35 4.91 11.97
C TYR A 74 16.64 6.33 12.46
N SER A 75 15.84 7.34 12.02
CA SER A 75 16.01 8.72 12.48
C SER A 75 15.91 8.82 14.00
N LYS A 76 16.74 9.68 14.61
CA LYS A 76 16.64 10.01 16.04
C LYS A 76 15.23 10.45 16.44
N TYR A 77 14.55 11.16 15.55
CA TYR A 77 13.26 11.79 15.80
C TYR A 77 12.06 10.87 15.49
N CYS A 78 12.29 9.72 14.86
CA CYS A 78 11.30 8.65 14.82
C CYS A 78 11.22 7.99 16.20
N ILE A 79 10.05 8.00 16.81
CA ILE A 79 9.81 7.41 18.14
C ILE A 79 9.77 5.89 17.99
N ASP A 80 8.89 5.41 17.12
CA ASP A 80 8.71 4.02 16.74
C ASP A 80 8.21 3.90 15.30
N MET A 81 8.18 2.68 14.79
CA MET A 81 7.63 2.39 13.48
C MET A 81 6.84 1.09 13.53
N GLU A 82 5.55 1.16 13.20
CA GLU A 82 4.71 -0.01 13.03
C GLU A 82 5.04 -0.73 11.72
N VAL A 83 5.30 -2.03 11.82
CA VAL A 83 5.62 -2.89 10.69
C VAL A 83 4.76 -4.16 10.73
N ASN A 84 4.42 -4.67 9.55
CA ASN A 84 3.55 -5.86 9.44
C ASN A 84 4.22 -7.15 9.94
N ASN A 85 5.51 -7.33 9.61
CA ASN A 85 6.26 -8.53 10.00
C ASN A 85 7.76 -8.21 10.09
N ILE A 86 8.31 -8.27 11.30
CA ILE A 86 9.74 -8.00 11.55
C ILE A 86 10.62 -9.13 11.02
N SER A 87 10.13 -10.36 11.01
CA SER A 87 10.96 -11.54 10.67
C SER A 87 11.43 -11.58 9.21
N VAL A 88 10.79 -10.83 8.33
CA VAL A 88 11.14 -10.78 6.90
C VAL A 88 12.14 -9.67 6.56
N LEU A 89 12.56 -8.89 7.56
CA LEU A 89 13.42 -7.73 7.37
C LEU A 89 14.90 -8.12 7.50
N GLU A 90 15.70 -7.65 6.57
CA GLU A 90 17.15 -7.89 6.59
C GLU A 90 17.85 -7.11 7.71
N TYR A 91 17.42 -5.87 7.93
CA TYR A 91 17.96 -4.96 8.95
C TYR A 91 16.86 -4.42 9.86
N PRO A 92 16.37 -5.20 10.83
CA PRO A 92 15.33 -4.72 11.73
C PRO A 92 15.86 -3.59 12.64
N CYS A 93 15.14 -2.48 12.71
CA CYS A 93 15.39 -1.41 13.64
C CYS A 93 14.84 -1.78 15.04
N LYS A 94 15.55 -1.36 16.10
CA LYS A 94 15.10 -1.59 17.47
C LYS A 94 13.77 -0.86 17.84
N LYS A 95 13.37 0.07 17.01
CA LYS A 95 12.14 0.86 17.18
C LYS A 95 10.92 0.24 16.48
N TYR A 96 11.10 -0.89 15.77
CA TYR A 96 10.01 -1.56 15.10
C TYR A 96 9.07 -2.23 16.11
N ILE A 97 7.77 -1.99 15.91
CA ILE A 97 6.67 -2.62 16.62
C ILE A 97 5.93 -3.48 15.59
N GLU A 98 5.81 -4.77 15.83
CA GLU A 98 5.09 -5.66 14.92
C GLU A 98 3.58 -5.50 15.11
N VAL A 99 2.90 -5.08 14.07
CA VAL A 99 1.45 -4.93 14.00
C VAL A 99 0.93 -5.64 12.76
N PRO A 100 0.60 -6.95 12.84
CA PRO A 100 0.12 -7.73 11.70
C PRO A 100 -1.18 -7.16 11.14
N ARG A 101 -1.16 -6.73 9.87
CA ARG A 101 -2.31 -6.08 9.22
C ARG A 101 -3.52 -7.00 9.08
N ALA A 102 -3.29 -8.30 8.84
CA ALA A 102 -4.38 -9.27 8.81
C ALA A 102 -5.21 -9.24 10.10
N GLY A 103 -4.55 -9.18 11.26
CA GLY A 103 -5.25 -9.06 12.54
C GLY A 103 -5.99 -7.74 12.76
N LEU A 104 -5.69 -6.70 12.02
CA LEU A 104 -6.43 -5.43 12.06
C LEU A 104 -7.74 -5.53 11.27
N THR A 105 -7.69 -6.09 10.06
CA THR A 105 -8.89 -6.29 9.23
C THR A 105 -9.89 -7.27 9.84
N GLU A 106 -9.41 -8.29 10.54
CA GLU A 106 -10.24 -9.22 11.28
C GLU A 106 -11.00 -8.59 12.45
N LYS A 107 -10.48 -7.49 13.01
CA LYS A 107 -11.11 -6.77 14.12
C LYS A 107 -12.19 -5.79 13.68
N LEU A 108 -12.31 -5.50 12.40
CA LEU A 108 -13.36 -4.63 11.88
C LEU A 108 -14.73 -5.30 12.09
N SER A 109 -15.63 -4.59 12.76
CA SER A 109 -17.02 -5.00 12.89
C SER A 109 -17.74 -4.96 11.54
N GLY A 110 -18.92 -5.60 11.45
CA GLY A 110 -19.77 -5.48 10.26
C GLY A 110 -20.15 -4.03 9.97
N GLU A 111 -20.41 -3.22 11.00
CA GLU A 111 -20.73 -1.80 10.87
C GLU A 111 -19.55 -0.99 10.34
N ASP A 112 -18.32 -1.24 10.82
CA ASP A 112 -17.11 -0.59 10.30
C ASP A 112 -16.91 -0.91 8.81
N LYS A 113 -17.10 -2.16 8.43
CA LYS A 113 -16.99 -2.60 7.01
C LYS A 113 -18.07 -1.95 6.15
N GLU A 114 -19.30 -1.81 6.66
CA GLU A 114 -20.38 -1.13 5.94
C GLU A 114 -20.06 0.35 5.73
N ILE A 115 -19.63 1.05 6.78
CA ILE A 115 -19.21 2.46 6.71
C ILE A 115 -18.08 2.64 5.68
N LEU A 116 -17.04 1.79 5.75
CA LEU A 116 -15.93 1.86 4.81
C LEU A 116 -16.39 1.62 3.36
N THR A 117 -17.24 0.61 3.14
CA THR A 117 -17.76 0.33 1.81
C THR A 117 -18.64 1.46 1.28
N ASP A 118 -19.44 2.08 2.10
CA ASP A 118 -20.30 3.20 1.68
C ASP A 118 -19.50 4.48 1.37
N ILE A 119 -18.40 4.70 2.07
CA ILE A 119 -17.52 5.84 1.81
C ILE A 119 -16.68 5.66 0.53
N PHE A 120 -16.14 4.46 0.32
CA PHE A 120 -15.14 4.22 -0.72
C PHE A 120 -15.67 3.55 -1.99
N ILE A 121 -16.87 2.96 -1.96
CA ILE A 121 -17.44 2.27 -3.12
C ILE A 121 -18.61 3.07 -3.69
N GLU A 122 -18.33 3.85 -4.72
CA GLU A 122 -19.39 4.40 -5.55
C GLU A 122 -20.10 3.28 -6.32
N ASN A 123 -21.43 3.33 -6.40
CA ASN A 123 -22.25 2.36 -7.11
C ASN A 123 -22.18 0.91 -6.58
N LYS A 124 -22.02 0.71 -5.27
CA LYS A 124 -21.96 -0.59 -4.59
C LYS A 124 -23.02 -1.58 -5.11
N ASP A 125 -24.28 -1.15 -5.16
CA ASP A 125 -25.39 -2.02 -5.60
C ASP A 125 -25.24 -2.47 -7.05
N ALA A 126 -24.78 -1.60 -7.94
CA ALA A 126 -24.54 -1.96 -9.34
C ALA A 126 -23.39 -2.97 -9.49
N ILE A 127 -22.37 -2.88 -8.64
CA ILE A 127 -21.26 -3.82 -8.60
C ILE A 127 -21.76 -5.17 -8.06
N LEU A 128 -22.46 -5.18 -6.92
CA LEU A 128 -22.97 -6.39 -6.29
C LEU A 128 -23.97 -7.14 -7.17
N ASN A 129 -24.83 -6.43 -7.91
CA ASN A 129 -25.76 -7.03 -8.87
C ASN A 129 -25.08 -7.74 -10.05
N ARG A 130 -23.81 -7.42 -10.33
CA ARG A 130 -23.03 -8.10 -11.38
C ARG A 130 -22.23 -9.29 -10.82
N ILE A 131 -22.01 -9.34 -9.50
CA ILE A 131 -21.31 -10.42 -8.81
C ILE A 131 -22.35 -11.37 -8.23
N GLN A 132 -22.63 -12.44 -8.94
CA GLN A 132 -23.59 -13.46 -8.48
C GLN A 132 -22.87 -14.47 -7.57
N SER A 133 -23.51 -14.87 -6.48
CA SER A 133 -22.90 -15.73 -5.45
C SER A 133 -22.54 -17.14 -5.90
N ASP A 134 -23.11 -17.63 -7.00
CA ASP A 134 -22.93 -18.98 -7.54
C ASP A 134 -22.01 -19.02 -8.77
N VAL A 135 -21.49 -17.86 -9.18
CA VAL A 135 -20.57 -17.73 -10.31
C VAL A 135 -19.16 -17.43 -9.80
N PRO A 136 -18.13 -18.16 -10.25
CA PRO A 136 -16.76 -17.88 -9.84
C PRO A 136 -16.35 -16.46 -10.22
N THR A 137 -15.50 -15.84 -9.41
CA THR A 137 -15.02 -14.48 -9.61
C THR A 137 -13.51 -14.48 -9.80
N LEU A 138 -13.03 -13.82 -10.87
CA LEU A 138 -11.63 -13.55 -11.10
C LEU A 138 -11.35 -12.08 -10.78
N LEU A 139 -10.62 -11.83 -9.68
CA LEU A 139 -10.14 -10.50 -9.33
C LEU A 139 -8.77 -10.25 -9.98
N VAL A 140 -8.69 -9.24 -10.81
CA VAL A 140 -7.46 -8.80 -11.49
C VAL A 140 -7.01 -7.46 -10.93
N LEU A 141 -5.88 -7.45 -10.25
CA LEU A 141 -5.22 -6.23 -9.79
C LEU A 141 -4.24 -5.76 -10.85
N THR A 142 -4.29 -4.48 -11.20
CA THR A 142 -3.39 -3.94 -12.21
C THR A 142 -2.23 -3.18 -11.57
N GLU A 143 -1.09 -3.17 -12.27
CA GLU A 143 0.08 -2.40 -11.87
C GLU A 143 0.75 -1.80 -13.12
N PRO A 144 1.10 -0.50 -13.15
CA PRO A 144 1.69 0.15 -14.32
C PRO A 144 3.19 -0.16 -14.48
N LEU A 145 3.56 -1.45 -14.58
CA LEU A 145 4.95 -1.92 -14.64
C LEU A 145 5.57 -1.90 -16.04
N CYS A 146 4.76 -1.79 -17.09
CA CYS A 146 5.22 -1.80 -18.47
C CYS A 146 4.40 -0.84 -19.34
N ASP A 147 4.75 -0.74 -20.64
CA ASP A 147 3.99 0.06 -21.60
C ASP A 147 2.54 -0.42 -21.76
N LEU A 148 1.69 0.44 -22.32
CA LEU A 148 0.24 0.18 -22.40
C LEU A 148 -0.11 -1.01 -23.26
N GLU A 149 0.58 -1.20 -24.39
CA GLU A 149 0.30 -2.31 -25.32
C GLU A 149 0.67 -3.68 -24.71
N THR A 150 1.83 -3.75 -24.10
CA THR A 150 2.27 -4.95 -23.37
C THR A 150 1.33 -5.27 -22.22
N ARG A 151 0.88 -4.27 -21.49
CA ARG A 151 -0.04 -4.42 -20.35
C ARG A 151 -1.41 -4.92 -20.81
N GLU A 152 -1.98 -4.35 -21.87
CA GLU A 152 -3.23 -4.83 -22.46
C GLU A 152 -3.12 -6.31 -22.85
N ARG A 153 -2.04 -6.71 -23.51
CA ARG A 153 -1.80 -8.09 -23.88
C ARG A 153 -1.73 -9.02 -22.66
N ILE A 154 -0.97 -8.65 -21.64
CA ILE A 154 -0.85 -9.43 -20.41
C ILE A 154 -2.23 -9.66 -19.78
N PHE A 155 -3.06 -8.64 -19.65
CA PHE A 155 -4.39 -8.82 -19.06
C PHE A 155 -5.35 -9.60 -19.95
N ARG A 156 -5.22 -9.53 -21.28
CA ARG A 156 -5.97 -10.41 -22.18
C ARG A 156 -5.57 -11.87 -21.99
N ASP A 157 -4.27 -12.14 -21.85
CA ASP A 157 -3.75 -13.49 -21.62
C ASP A 157 -4.23 -14.03 -20.26
N ILE A 158 -4.15 -13.23 -19.19
CA ILE A 158 -4.65 -13.60 -17.85
C ILE A 158 -6.15 -13.92 -17.89
N ILE A 159 -6.96 -13.07 -18.52
CA ILE A 159 -8.41 -13.31 -18.59
C ILE A 159 -8.72 -14.52 -19.46
N SER A 160 -7.96 -14.76 -20.53
CA SER A 160 -8.11 -15.93 -21.38
C SER A 160 -7.77 -17.23 -20.65
N GLU A 161 -6.72 -17.21 -19.82
CA GLU A 161 -6.24 -18.38 -19.08
C GLU A 161 -7.10 -18.69 -17.85
N TYR A 162 -7.48 -17.66 -17.08
CA TYR A 162 -8.14 -17.81 -15.77
C TYR A 162 -9.62 -17.40 -15.78
N GLY A 163 -10.15 -16.92 -16.90
CA GLY A 163 -11.55 -16.48 -17.01
C GLY A 163 -12.59 -17.59 -17.00
N GLU A 164 -12.16 -18.85 -16.92
CA GLU A 164 -13.01 -20.02 -16.75
C GLU A 164 -12.49 -20.86 -15.58
N ILE A 165 -13.33 -21.11 -14.60
CA ILE A 165 -13.03 -21.84 -13.35
C ILE A 165 -14.05 -22.97 -13.22
N ASP A 166 -13.60 -24.22 -13.12
CA ASP A 166 -14.45 -25.41 -13.02
C ASP A 166 -15.52 -25.51 -14.14
N ASN A 167 -15.13 -25.23 -15.38
CA ASN A 167 -15.98 -25.17 -16.57
C ASN A 167 -17.12 -24.11 -16.45
N LYS A 168 -16.96 -23.11 -15.63
CA LYS A 168 -17.87 -21.96 -15.51
C LYS A 168 -17.13 -20.68 -15.85
N LYS A 169 -17.76 -19.84 -16.67
CA LYS A 169 -17.21 -18.52 -16.97
C LYS A 169 -17.22 -17.65 -15.71
N ALA A 170 -16.06 -17.15 -15.33
CA ALA A 170 -15.93 -16.27 -14.17
C ALA A 170 -16.41 -14.84 -14.45
N VAL A 171 -16.94 -14.18 -13.44
CA VAL A 171 -17.10 -12.73 -13.45
C VAL A 171 -15.73 -12.10 -13.23
N VAL A 172 -15.25 -11.36 -14.22
CA VAL A 172 -13.96 -10.66 -14.14
C VAL A 172 -14.17 -9.32 -13.48
N ILE A 173 -13.48 -9.09 -12.36
CA ILE A 173 -13.42 -7.80 -11.66
C ILE A 173 -12.02 -7.24 -11.85
N MET A 174 -11.90 -6.05 -12.41
CA MET A 174 -10.62 -5.37 -12.59
C MET A 174 -10.51 -4.21 -11.60
N LYS A 175 -9.46 -4.21 -10.79
CA LYS A 175 -9.14 -3.12 -9.87
C LYS A 175 -7.90 -2.38 -10.38
N PRO A 176 -8.08 -1.23 -11.06
CA PRO A 176 -6.98 -0.44 -11.55
C PRO A 176 -6.11 0.12 -10.42
N HIS A 177 -4.81 0.17 -10.65
CA HIS A 177 -3.90 0.92 -9.78
C HIS A 177 -4.18 2.43 -9.93
N PRO A 178 -4.10 3.25 -8.85
CA PRO A 178 -4.41 4.69 -8.92
C PRO A 178 -3.59 5.49 -9.95
N ARG A 179 -2.39 5.01 -10.29
CA ARG A 179 -1.51 5.63 -11.32
C ARG A 179 -1.68 5.04 -12.71
N ASP A 180 -2.59 4.07 -12.88
CA ASP A 180 -2.81 3.42 -14.17
C ASP A 180 -3.70 4.30 -15.07
N VAL A 181 -3.30 4.45 -16.32
CA VAL A 181 -4.00 5.28 -17.30
C VAL A 181 -4.68 4.44 -18.40
N LEU A 182 -4.56 3.11 -18.33
CA LEU A 182 -5.19 2.21 -19.30
C LEU A 182 -6.72 2.20 -19.12
N GLN A 183 -7.45 2.33 -20.21
CA GLN A 183 -8.90 2.41 -20.20
C GLN A 183 -9.54 1.02 -20.17
N TYR A 184 -9.49 0.37 -19.02
CA TYR A 184 -9.93 -1.02 -18.84
C TYR A 184 -11.39 -1.25 -19.22
N GLY A 185 -12.29 -0.30 -18.96
CA GLY A 185 -13.71 -0.43 -19.33
C GLY A 185 -13.94 -0.48 -20.86
N ALA A 186 -13.12 0.21 -21.63
CA ALA A 186 -13.17 0.14 -23.09
C ALA A 186 -12.56 -1.14 -23.66
N LEU A 187 -11.46 -1.62 -23.05
CA LEU A 187 -10.73 -2.80 -23.51
C LEU A 187 -11.39 -4.12 -23.08
N PHE A 188 -12.06 -4.12 -21.93
CA PHE A 188 -12.70 -5.29 -21.31
C PHE A 188 -14.14 -4.97 -20.93
N PRO A 189 -15.06 -4.70 -21.89
CA PRO A 189 -16.42 -4.25 -21.60
C PRO A 189 -17.25 -5.26 -20.82
N GLN A 190 -16.88 -6.53 -20.79
CA GLN A 190 -17.52 -7.58 -20.01
C GLN A 190 -17.06 -7.59 -18.54
N ALA A 191 -15.92 -6.97 -18.22
CA ALA A 191 -15.43 -6.92 -16.85
C ALA A 191 -16.17 -5.86 -16.01
N VAL A 192 -16.19 -6.08 -14.71
CA VAL A 192 -16.55 -5.06 -13.71
C VAL A 192 -15.28 -4.28 -13.39
N VAL A 193 -15.20 -3.04 -13.84
CA VAL A 193 -14.04 -2.20 -13.55
C VAL A 193 -14.37 -1.34 -12.33
N LEU A 194 -13.58 -1.49 -11.26
CA LEU A 194 -13.71 -0.71 -10.04
C LEU A 194 -13.02 0.65 -10.21
N ASP A 195 -13.38 1.61 -9.37
CA ASP A 195 -12.66 2.87 -9.29
C ASP A 195 -11.20 2.63 -8.88
N SER A 196 -10.28 3.36 -9.50
CA SER A 196 -8.85 3.23 -9.22
C SER A 196 -8.47 3.62 -7.79
N LYS A 197 -9.27 4.47 -7.15
CA LYS A 197 -9.07 4.93 -5.76
C LYS A 197 -9.66 4.00 -4.71
N PHE A 198 -10.38 2.97 -5.14
CA PHE A 198 -10.96 1.97 -4.26
C PHE A 198 -9.87 1.26 -3.45
N PRO A 199 -9.90 1.25 -2.11
CA PRO A 199 -8.92 0.57 -1.29
C PRO A 199 -9.04 -0.96 -1.43
N MET A 200 -7.90 -1.64 -1.64
CA MET A 200 -7.89 -3.11 -1.72
C MET A 200 -8.30 -3.78 -0.41
N GLU A 201 -7.98 -3.14 0.70
CA GLU A 201 -8.15 -3.65 2.05
C GLU A 201 -9.62 -3.91 2.42
N ILE A 202 -10.55 -3.28 1.72
CA ILE A 202 -11.99 -3.46 1.95
C ILE A 202 -12.66 -4.49 1.03
N MET A 203 -11.87 -5.17 0.19
CA MET A 203 -12.38 -6.23 -0.71
C MET A 203 -12.46 -7.62 -0.05
N ASN A 204 -12.12 -7.74 1.21
CA ASN A 204 -12.15 -9.00 1.98
C ASN A 204 -13.50 -9.22 2.64
#